data_8f5f3d169f008f66be16400b7101e897
#
_entry.id   8f5f3d169f008f66be16400b7101e897
#
_cell.length_a   1.000
_cell.length_b   1.000
_cell.length_c   1.000
_cell.angle_alpha   90.00
_cell.angle_beta   90.00
_cell.angle_gamma   90.00
#
_symmetry.space_group_name_H-M   'P 1'
#
loop_
_entity.id
_entity.type
_entity.pdbx_description
1 polymer ?
#
loop_
_entity_poly.entity_id
_entity_poly.type
_entity_poly.pdbx_seq_one_letter_code
_entity_poly.pdbx_strand_id
1 'polypeptide(L)'
;HNPVADNGIKFFGSDGFKLSDDQENEIEQLLDQTNPDLPRPVGEDIVHYSDYFEGAQKYLSYLKSTVDVNFEGLKIVLDGANGSTSSLAPFLFGDLEADTETIGCNPDGYNINEQCGSTHPEKLAETVLETGSDFGLAFDGDGDRIIAVDENGQIVDGDQIMFIIGQEMYKNQELNGNMIVSTVMSNLG
;
A
#
# COMPACT_ATOMS: atom_id res chain seq x y z
N HIS A 1 0.27 -8.85 1.72
CA HIS A 1 1.12 -9.60 0.77
C HIS A 1 0.79 -11.09 0.67
N ASN A 2 -0.25 -11.55 1.34
CA ASN A 2 -0.64 -12.95 1.33
C ASN A 2 -1.33 -13.31 0.01
N PRO A 3 -1.15 -14.54 -0.50
CA PRO A 3 -1.95 -15.03 -1.61
C PRO A 3 -3.41 -15.23 -1.19
N VAL A 4 -4.30 -15.36 -2.18
CA VAL A 4 -5.75 -15.49 -1.95
C VAL A 4 -6.15 -16.66 -1.03
N ALA A 5 -5.32 -17.70 -0.94
CA ALA A 5 -5.58 -18.85 -0.08
C ALA A 5 -5.46 -18.53 1.43
N ASP A 6 -4.76 -17.45 1.77
CA ASP A 6 -4.50 -17.04 3.15
C ASP A 6 -5.35 -15.81 3.48
N ASN A 7 -6.37 -15.97 4.29
CA ASN A 7 -7.19 -14.87 4.77
C ASN A 7 -6.51 -14.13 5.93
N GLY A 8 -6.74 -12.82 5.99
CA GLY A 8 -6.27 -11.98 7.09
C GLY A 8 -7.26 -10.85 7.40
N ILE A 9 -7.50 -10.60 8.67
CA ILE A 9 -8.33 -9.50 9.16
C ILE A 9 -7.53 -8.73 10.20
N LYS A 10 -7.50 -7.39 10.08
CA LYS A 10 -6.93 -6.49 11.08
C LYS A 10 -8.05 -5.63 11.65
N PHE A 11 -8.12 -5.55 12.98
CA PHE A 11 -9.05 -4.67 13.67
C PHE A 11 -8.32 -3.47 14.24
N PHE A 12 -8.92 -2.30 14.13
CA PHE A 12 -8.38 -1.04 14.63
C PHE A 12 -9.33 -0.43 15.66
N GLY A 13 -8.76 0.12 16.70
CA GLY A 13 -9.51 0.87 17.72
C GLY A 13 -9.93 2.26 17.22
N SER A 14 -10.72 2.95 18.02
CA SER A 14 -11.17 4.32 17.73
C SER A 14 -10.03 5.35 17.75
N ASP A 15 -8.86 4.98 18.26
CA ASP A 15 -7.61 5.74 18.27
C ASP A 15 -6.79 5.57 17.00
N GLY A 16 -7.22 4.68 16.07
CA GLY A 16 -6.55 4.39 14.82
C GLY A 16 -5.40 3.38 14.92
N PHE A 17 -5.15 2.82 16.12
CA PHE A 17 -4.14 1.77 16.28
C PHE A 17 -4.76 0.37 16.19
N LYS A 18 -3.94 -0.61 15.79
CA LYS A 18 -4.32 -2.02 15.85
C LYS A 18 -4.72 -2.39 17.28
N LEU A 19 -5.70 -3.27 17.43
CA LEU A 19 -6.10 -3.77 18.76
C LEU A 19 -4.88 -4.35 19.50
N SER A 20 -4.87 -4.21 20.82
CA SER A 20 -3.86 -4.83 21.67
C SER A 20 -3.96 -6.36 21.64
N ASP A 21 -2.86 -7.04 21.92
CA ASP A 21 -2.81 -8.50 21.99
C ASP A 21 -3.85 -9.06 23.01
N ASP A 22 -4.10 -8.34 24.09
CA ASP A 22 -5.12 -8.73 25.08
C ASP A 22 -6.54 -8.70 24.48
N GLN A 23 -6.86 -7.69 23.68
CA GLN A 23 -8.16 -7.59 23.00
C GLN A 23 -8.28 -8.63 21.89
N GLU A 24 -7.22 -8.89 21.14
CA GLU A 24 -7.22 -9.95 20.14
C GLU A 24 -7.41 -11.33 20.78
N ASN A 25 -6.71 -11.62 21.88
CA ASN A 25 -6.88 -12.85 22.64
C ASN A 25 -8.30 -13.01 23.19
N GLU A 26 -8.95 -11.94 23.63
CA GLU A 26 -10.34 -11.97 24.08
C GLU A 26 -11.29 -12.34 22.94
N ILE A 27 -11.08 -11.75 21.74
CA ILE A 27 -11.85 -12.07 20.54
C ILE A 27 -11.66 -13.54 20.14
N GLU A 28 -10.42 -14.03 20.11
CA GLU A 28 -10.11 -15.42 19.80
C GLU A 28 -10.79 -16.40 20.77
N GLN A 29 -10.76 -16.10 22.08
CA GLN A 29 -11.46 -16.90 23.07
C GLN A 29 -12.98 -16.95 22.84
N LEU A 30 -13.58 -15.85 22.38
CA LEU A 30 -15.01 -15.82 22.04
C LEU A 30 -15.32 -16.65 20.79
N LEU A 31 -14.40 -16.71 19.84
CA LEU A 31 -14.54 -17.52 18.61
C LEU A 31 -14.43 -19.02 18.91
N ASP A 32 -13.51 -19.40 19.81
CA ASP A 32 -13.25 -20.79 20.17
C ASP A 32 -14.31 -21.41 21.10
N GLN A 33 -15.06 -20.56 21.80
CA GLN A 33 -16.10 -21.03 22.72
C GLN A 33 -17.47 -21.09 22.05
N THR A 34 -18.19 -22.17 22.29
CA THR A 34 -19.63 -22.26 22.02
C THR A 34 -20.36 -21.38 23.06
N ASN A 35 -20.24 -20.05 22.92
CA ASN A 35 -20.88 -19.13 23.83
C ASN A 35 -22.35 -18.93 23.42
N PRO A 36 -23.35 -19.40 24.25
CA PRO A 36 -24.76 -19.25 23.90
C PRO A 36 -25.25 -17.80 23.97
N ASP A 37 -24.53 -16.91 24.66
CA ASP A 37 -24.92 -15.53 24.86
C ASP A 37 -24.48 -14.61 23.69
N LEU A 38 -23.70 -15.14 22.76
CA LEU A 38 -23.34 -14.36 21.56
C LEU A 38 -24.56 -14.16 20.66
N PRO A 39 -24.79 -12.95 20.14
CA PRO A 39 -25.88 -12.68 19.21
C PRO A 39 -25.82 -13.63 17.99
N ARG A 40 -26.96 -14.20 17.64
CA ARG A 40 -27.12 -15.08 16.48
C ARG A 40 -28.21 -14.49 15.57
N PRO A 41 -27.97 -13.35 14.90
CA PRO A 41 -28.98 -12.71 14.09
C PRO A 41 -29.42 -13.63 12.94
N VAL A 42 -30.70 -13.57 12.59
CA VAL A 42 -31.32 -14.33 11.50
C VAL A 42 -32.25 -13.45 10.71
N GLY A 43 -32.43 -13.73 9.43
CA GLY A 43 -33.37 -13.00 8.58
C GLY A 43 -33.02 -11.51 8.47
N GLU A 44 -33.97 -10.65 8.82
CA GLU A 44 -33.85 -9.19 8.72
C GLU A 44 -32.87 -8.59 9.74
N ASP A 45 -32.52 -9.34 10.80
CA ASP A 45 -31.54 -8.90 11.80
C ASP A 45 -30.08 -9.06 11.33
N ILE A 46 -29.85 -9.75 10.19
CA ILE A 46 -28.55 -9.87 9.59
C ILE A 46 -28.16 -8.52 9.00
N VAL A 47 -27.04 -7.96 9.49
CA VAL A 47 -26.55 -6.66 9.02
C VAL A 47 -26.15 -6.74 7.55
N HIS A 48 -26.59 -5.76 6.77
CA HIS A 48 -26.15 -5.59 5.38
C HIS A 48 -24.87 -4.74 5.34
N TYR A 49 -23.98 -5.06 4.43
CA TYR A 49 -22.83 -4.19 4.14
C TYR A 49 -23.28 -3.01 3.27
N SER A 50 -22.60 -1.90 3.42
CA SER A 50 -22.77 -0.74 2.54
C SER A 50 -21.42 -0.15 2.17
N ASP A 51 -21.26 0.32 0.96
CA ASP A 51 -20.06 1.02 0.51
C ASP A 51 -19.96 2.40 1.17
N TYR A 52 -18.75 2.73 1.63
CA TYR A 52 -18.43 4.02 2.22
C TYR A 52 -17.44 4.78 1.34
N PHE A 53 -17.93 5.29 0.20
CA PHE A 53 -17.10 6.01 -0.79
C PHE A 53 -16.46 7.28 -0.24
N GLU A 54 -17.10 7.95 0.73
CA GLU A 54 -16.50 9.12 1.39
C GLU A 54 -15.19 8.79 2.12
N GLY A 55 -15.00 7.56 2.58
CA GLY A 55 -13.79 7.09 3.23
C GLY A 55 -12.58 7.18 2.30
N ALA A 56 -12.73 6.69 1.07
CA ALA A 56 -11.68 6.77 0.04
C ALA A 56 -11.32 8.23 -0.29
N GLN A 57 -12.32 9.10 -0.44
CA GLN A 57 -12.09 10.53 -0.72
C GLN A 57 -11.39 11.24 0.43
N LYS A 58 -11.75 10.94 1.69
CA LYS A 58 -11.09 11.48 2.87
C LYS A 58 -9.63 11.04 2.92
N TYR A 59 -9.36 9.77 2.62
CA TYR A 59 -8.01 9.21 2.62
C TYR A 59 -7.14 9.85 1.52
N LEU A 60 -7.65 9.94 0.28
CA LEU A 60 -6.96 10.62 -0.81
C LEU A 60 -6.67 12.11 -0.48
N SER A 61 -7.63 12.81 0.11
CA SER A 61 -7.44 14.19 0.54
C SER A 61 -6.37 14.32 1.62
N TYR A 62 -6.33 13.37 2.56
CA TYR A 62 -5.29 13.30 3.58
C TYR A 62 -3.91 13.06 2.94
N LEU A 63 -3.78 12.05 2.08
CA LEU A 63 -2.51 11.74 1.40
C LEU A 63 -1.98 12.96 0.62
N LYS A 64 -2.84 13.64 -0.14
CA LYS A 64 -2.45 14.87 -0.85
C LYS A 64 -1.99 15.98 0.10
N SER A 65 -2.54 16.06 1.30
CA SER A 65 -2.14 17.07 2.29
C SER A 65 -0.79 16.81 2.94
N THR A 66 -0.23 15.60 2.81
CA THR A 66 1.07 15.23 3.38
C THR A 66 2.26 15.63 2.50
N VAL A 67 2.00 16.05 1.26
CA VAL A 67 3.02 16.40 0.28
C VAL A 67 2.68 17.74 -0.37
N ASP A 68 3.72 18.48 -0.76
CA ASP A 68 3.61 19.69 -1.55
C ASP A 68 4.38 19.46 -2.87
N VAL A 69 3.89 18.50 -3.65
CA VAL A 69 4.50 18.08 -4.91
C VAL A 69 3.44 17.98 -6.01
N ASN A 70 3.91 18.13 -7.23
CA ASN A 70 3.16 17.98 -8.46
C ASN A 70 4.02 17.13 -9.40
N PHE A 71 3.39 16.24 -10.13
CA PHE A 71 4.04 15.32 -11.08
C PHE A 71 3.77 15.72 -12.55
N GLU A 72 3.37 16.97 -12.81
CA GLU A 72 3.12 17.45 -14.17
C GLU A 72 4.32 17.17 -15.08
N GLY A 73 4.06 16.53 -16.21
CA GLY A 73 5.07 16.17 -17.21
C GLY A 73 5.84 14.88 -16.91
N LEU A 74 5.57 14.21 -15.77
CA LEU A 74 6.12 12.90 -15.48
C LEU A 74 5.14 11.79 -15.88
N LYS A 75 5.67 10.77 -16.53
CA LYS A 75 4.96 9.55 -16.89
C LYS A 75 5.36 8.42 -15.96
N ILE A 76 4.38 7.85 -15.23
CA ILE A 76 4.60 6.91 -14.13
C ILE A 76 3.81 5.62 -14.39
N VAL A 77 4.46 4.47 -14.24
CA VAL A 77 3.76 3.17 -14.20
C VAL A 77 3.43 2.83 -12.75
N LEU A 78 2.17 2.50 -12.48
CA LEU A 78 1.69 2.08 -11.16
C LEU A 78 1.25 0.62 -11.20
N ASP A 79 1.86 -0.21 -10.37
CA ASP A 79 1.46 -1.60 -10.14
C ASP A 79 0.75 -1.71 -8.79
N GLY A 80 -0.56 -1.87 -8.81
CA GLY A 80 -1.42 -1.96 -7.62
C GLY A 80 -1.50 -3.35 -7.01
N ALA A 81 -0.75 -4.34 -7.50
CA ALA A 81 -0.76 -5.74 -7.03
C ALA A 81 -2.16 -6.39 -7.00
N ASN A 82 -3.14 -5.85 -7.75
CA ASN A 82 -4.57 -6.17 -7.62
C ASN A 82 -5.08 -6.11 -6.16
N GLY A 83 -4.47 -5.26 -5.35
CA GLY A 83 -4.72 -5.09 -3.93
C GLY A 83 -5.43 -3.79 -3.59
N SER A 84 -5.25 -3.32 -2.35
CA SER A 84 -5.91 -2.13 -1.80
C SER A 84 -5.57 -0.84 -2.55
N THR A 85 -4.35 -0.72 -3.09
CA THR A 85 -3.87 0.45 -3.82
C THR A 85 -4.35 0.52 -5.26
N SER A 86 -4.85 -0.59 -5.82
CA SER A 86 -5.24 -0.70 -7.23
C SER A 86 -6.25 0.34 -7.69
N SER A 87 -7.14 0.77 -6.80
CA SER A 87 -8.11 1.84 -7.10
C SER A 87 -7.67 3.21 -6.60
N LEU A 88 -6.82 3.28 -5.56
CA LEU A 88 -6.47 4.56 -4.92
C LEU A 88 -5.26 5.22 -5.57
N ALA A 89 -4.20 4.45 -5.89
CA ALA A 89 -2.98 5.01 -6.44
C ALA A 89 -3.18 5.73 -7.78
N PRO A 90 -3.91 5.19 -8.76
CA PRO A 90 -4.18 5.91 -10.01
C PRO A 90 -4.90 7.26 -9.80
N PHE A 91 -5.86 7.32 -8.88
CA PHE A 91 -6.54 8.57 -8.56
C PHE A 91 -5.61 9.57 -7.86
N LEU A 92 -4.81 9.11 -6.90
CA LEU A 92 -3.86 9.97 -6.18
C LEU A 92 -2.86 10.62 -7.14
N PHE A 93 -2.19 9.81 -7.95
CA PHE A 93 -1.17 10.30 -8.89
C PHE A 93 -1.78 11.12 -10.01
N GLY A 94 -2.98 10.78 -10.50
CA GLY A 94 -3.73 11.60 -11.45
C GLY A 94 -4.13 12.96 -10.87
N ASP A 95 -4.57 13.00 -9.61
CA ASP A 95 -4.88 14.26 -8.91
C ASP A 95 -3.62 15.12 -8.63
N LEU A 96 -2.43 14.50 -8.63
CA LEU A 96 -1.13 15.16 -8.56
C LEU A 96 -0.53 15.43 -9.95
N GLU A 97 -1.34 15.36 -11.01
CA GLU A 97 -1.03 15.72 -12.40
C GLU A 97 0.00 14.81 -13.10
N ALA A 98 0.21 13.57 -12.61
CA ALA A 98 1.00 12.57 -13.30
C ALA A 98 0.27 12.01 -14.54
N ASP A 99 1.01 11.72 -15.61
CA ASP A 99 0.56 10.83 -16.69
C ASP A 99 0.78 9.38 -16.25
N THR A 100 -0.30 8.63 -15.97
CA THR A 100 -0.21 7.33 -15.33
C THR A 100 -0.59 6.19 -16.27
N GLU A 101 0.28 5.20 -16.38
CA GLU A 101 -0.02 3.86 -16.91
C GLU A 101 -0.22 2.90 -15.73
N THR A 102 -1.15 1.96 -15.82
CA THR A 102 -1.47 1.07 -14.67
C THR A 102 -1.40 -0.40 -15.05
N ILE A 103 -0.80 -1.20 -14.18
CA ILE A 103 -0.80 -2.65 -14.19
C ILE A 103 -1.20 -3.18 -12.82
N GLY A 104 -1.67 -4.43 -12.73
CA GLY A 104 -2.11 -4.99 -11.45
C GLY A 104 -3.21 -4.16 -10.78
N CYS A 105 -4.07 -3.49 -11.55
CA CYS A 105 -5.14 -2.61 -11.04
C CYS A 105 -6.55 -3.09 -11.43
N ASN A 106 -6.71 -4.38 -11.66
CA ASN A 106 -8.00 -5.00 -12.01
C ASN A 106 -8.29 -6.20 -11.10
N PRO A 107 -8.57 -5.97 -9.80
CA PRO A 107 -8.80 -7.05 -8.83
C PRO A 107 -10.07 -7.85 -9.18
N ASP A 108 -9.97 -9.18 -9.16
CA ASP A 108 -11.08 -10.11 -9.39
C ASP A 108 -11.45 -10.93 -8.12
N GLY A 109 -10.78 -10.66 -7.00
CA GLY A 109 -10.93 -11.38 -5.73
C GLY A 109 -10.04 -12.60 -5.58
N TYR A 110 -9.27 -12.99 -6.61
CA TYR A 110 -8.37 -14.14 -6.58
C TYR A 110 -6.94 -13.80 -6.99
N ASN A 111 -6.74 -12.72 -7.73
CA ASN A 111 -5.48 -12.36 -8.39
C ASN A 111 -4.58 -11.41 -7.59
N ILE A 112 -4.84 -11.20 -6.30
CA ILE A 112 -3.99 -10.36 -5.43
C ILE A 112 -2.55 -10.88 -5.40
N ASN A 113 -1.57 -10.01 -5.67
CA ASN A 113 -0.13 -10.33 -5.74
C ASN A 113 0.23 -11.43 -6.77
N GLU A 114 -0.67 -11.81 -7.67
CA GLU A 114 -0.40 -12.85 -8.66
C GLU A 114 0.47 -12.29 -9.79
N GLN A 115 1.76 -12.60 -9.75
CA GLN A 115 2.77 -12.15 -10.73
C GLN A 115 2.79 -10.62 -10.93
N CYS A 116 2.51 -9.87 -9.90
CA CYS A 116 2.50 -8.41 -9.89
C CYS A 116 2.85 -7.87 -8.50
N GLY A 117 2.98 -6.54 -8.42
CA GLY A 117 3.30 -5.84 -7.18
C GLY A 117 4.76 -5.94 -6.75
N SER A 118 5.05 -5.47 -5.54
CA SER A 118 6.42 -5.30 -5.01
C SER A 118 7.23 -6.59 -4.88
N THR A 119 6.58 -7.76 -4.89
CA THR A 119 7.25 -9.06 -4.84
C THR A 119 7.57 -9.63 -6.23
N HIS A 120 7.03 -9.03 -7.29
CA HIS A 120 7.22 -9.41 -8.69
C HIS A 120 7.40 -8.17 -9.58
N PRO A 121 8.46 -7.38 -9.37
CA PRO A 121 8.66 -6.10 -10.06
C PRO A 121 9.09 -6.23 -11.53
N GLU A 122 9.29 -7.45 -12.03
CA GLU A 122 9.77 -7.70 -13.40
C GLU A 122 8.80 -7.14 -14.43
N LYS A 123 7.49 -7.33 -14.22
CA LYS A 123 6.46 -6.80 -15.11
C LYS A 123 6.42 -5.27 -15.10
N LEU A 124 6.63 -4.66 -13.94
CA LEU A 124 6.74 -3.20 -13.82
C LEU A 124 7.93 -2.69 -14.64
N ALA A 125 9.11 -3.33 -14.50
CA ALA A 125 10.32 -2.95 -15.23
C ALA A 125 10.13 -3.03 -16.75
N GLU A 126 9.53 -4.13 -17.24
CA GLU A 126 9.18 -4.28 -18.66
C GLU A 126 8.25 -3.13 -19.11
N THR A 127 7.20 -2.85 -18.36
CA THR A 127 6.20 -1.83 -18.71
C THR A 127 6.81 -0.42 -18.74
N VAL A 128 7.68 -0.07 -17.79
CA VAL A 128 8.41 1.21 -17.80
C VAL A 128 9.20 1.38 -19.08
N LEU A 129 9.95 0.35 -19.48
CA LEU A 129 10.73 0.37 -20.72
C LEU A 129 9.85 0.46 -21.98
N GLU A 130 8.79 -0.35 -22.04
CA GLU A 130 7.87 -0.38 -23.20
C GLU A 130 7.14 0.94 -23.42
N THR A 131 6.75 1.59 -22.32
CA THR A 131 5.98 2.84 -22.37
C THR A 131 6.85 4.08 -22.41
N GLY A 132 8.17 3.94 -22.16
CA GLY A 132 9.09 5.06 -22.02
C GLY A 132 8.73 5.97 -20.86
N SER A 133 8.29 5.36 -19.74
CA SER A 133 7.93 6.09 -18.52
C SER A 133 9.17 6.52 -17.75
N ASP A 134 9.06 7.59 -16.98
CA ASP A 134 10.17 8.14 -16.19
C ASP A 134 10.54 7.23 -15.02
N PHE A 135 9.55 6.56 -14.42
CA PHE A 135 9.75 5.53 -13.40
C PHE A 135 8.48 4.70 -13.19
N GLY A 136 8.61 3.65 -12.38
CA GLY A 136 7.49 2.81 -11.97
C GLY A 136 7.46 2.60 -10.46
N LEU A 137 6.27 2.38 -9.91
CA LEU A 137 6.03 2.07 -8.49
C LEU A 137 5.19 0.81 -8.37
N ALA A 138 5.70 -0.21 -7.68
CA ALA A 138 4.97 -1.43 -7.35
C ALA A 138 4.64 -1.46 -5.85
N PHE A 139 3.37 -1.59 -5.54
CA PHE A 139 2.86 -1.78 -4.18
C PHE A 139 2.71 -3.28 -3.88
N ASP A 140 2.52 -3.63 -2.62
CA ASP A 140 2.03 -4.96 -2.27
C ASP A 140 0.51 -4.94 -1.99
N GLY A 141 -0.06 -6.10 -1.68
CA GLY A 141 -1.50 -6.26 -1.62
C GLY A 141 -2.24 -5.38 -0.60
N ASP A 142 -1.64 -5.05 0.53
CA ASP A 142 -2.18 -4.13 1.53
C ASP A 142 -1.55 -2.72 1.49
N GLY A 143 -0.58 -2.50 0.59
CA GLY A 143 -0.05 -1.18 0.27
C GLY A 143 0.88 -0.60 1.34
N ASP A 144 1.49 -1.43 2.19
CA ASP A 144 2.44 -1.01 3.21
C ASP A 144 3.90 -1.14 2.78
N ARG A 145 4.16 -1.72 1.61
CA ARG A 145 5.48 -1.84 0.98
C ARG A 145 5.47 -1.30 -0.44
N ILE A 146 6.61 -0.79 -0.85
CA ILE A 146 6.82 -0.24 -2.19
C ILE A 146 8.19 -0.66 -2.73
N ILE A 147 8.23 -0.94 -4.02
CA ILE A 147 9.46 -1.05 -4.82
C ILE A 147 9.33 -0.06 -5.99
N ALA A 148 10.41 0.60 -6.32
CA ALA A 148 10.46 1.47 -7.48
C ALA A 148 11.31 0.86 -8.60
N VAL A 149 11.08 1.34 -9.82
CA VAL A 149 11.87 1.02 -11.01
C VAL A 149 12.21 2.33 -11.71
N ASP A 150 13.47 2.51 -12.09
CA ASP A 150 13.94 3.70 -12.82
C ASP A 150 13.58 3.65 -14.31
N GLU A 151 13.89 4.70 -15.04
CA GLU A 151 13.65 4.84 -16.48
C GLU A 151 14.41 3.82 -17.34
N ASN A 152 15.42 3.14 -16.78
CA ASN A 152 16.20 2.09 -17.44
C ASN A 152 15.70 0.67 -17.09
N GLY A 153 14.59 0.55 -16.35
CA GLY A 153 14.06 -0.72 -15.90
C GLY A 153 14.83 -1.34 -14.73
N GLN A 154 15.66 -0.55 -14.03
CA GLN A 154 16.43 -1.05 -12.88
C GLN A 154 15.61 -0.90 -11.61
N ILE A 155 15.62 -1.95 -10.79
CA ILE A 155 14.91 -1.96 -9.51
C ILE A 155 15.63 -1.04 -8.54
N VAL A 156 14.87 -0.15 -7.91
CA VAL A 156 15.28 0.74 -6.82
C VAL A 156 14.68 0.19 -5.53
N ASP A 157 15.51 -0.45 -4.73
CA ASP A 157 15.09 -1.13 -3.50
C ASP A 157 14.88 -0.17 -2.32
N GLY A 158 14.42 -0.72 -1.18
CA GLY A 158 14.13 0.07 0.02
C GLY A 158 15.36 0.81 0.58
N ASP A 159 16.56 0.26 0.46
CA ASP A 159 17.79 0.90 0.92
C ASP A 159 18.14 2.11 0.05
N GLN A 160 17.97 1.97 -1.27
CA GLN A 160 18.16 3.06 -2.23
C GLN A 160 17.11 4.17 -2.03
N ILE A 161 15.84 3.80 -1.78
CA ILE A 161 14.78 4.75 -1.46
C ILE A 161 15.11 5.50 -0.15
N MET A 162 15.53 4.80 0.90
CA MET A 162 15.98 5.43 2.15
C MET A 162 17.13 6.39 1.92
N PHE A 163 18.09 6.04 1.07
CA PHE A 163 19.21 6.93 0.73
C PHE A 163 18.71 8.20 0.02
N ILE A 164 17.83 8.07 -0.97
CA ILE A 164 17.27 9.22 -1.71
C ILE A 164 16.54 10.17 -0.77
N ILE A 165 15.63 9.63 0.07
CA ILE A 165 14.88 10.41 1.05
C ILE A 165 15.82 11.05 2.06
N GLY A 166 16.76 10.29 2.62
CA GLY A 166 17.71 10.78 3.59
C GLY A 166 18.64 11.87 3.05
N GLN A 167 19.04 11.77 1.79
CA GLN A 167 19.83 12.81 1.13
C GLN A 167 19.03 14.11 0.99
N GLU A 168 17.76 14.03 0.65
CA GLU A 168 16.90 15.21 0.54
C GLU A 168 16.64 15.84 1.91
N MET A 169 16.31 15.05 2.91
CA MET A 169 16.17 15.51 4.30
C MET A 169 17.46 16.17 4.83
N TYR A 170 18.62 15.61 4.46
CA TYR A 170 19.91 16.22 4.85
C TYR A 170 20.10 17.61 4.21
N LYS A 171 19.83 17.75 2.91
CA LYS A 171 19.91 19.03 2.20
C LYS A 171 18.99 20.09 2.83
N ASN A 172 17.78 19.68 3.21
CA ASN A 172 16.77 20.53 3.81
C ASN A 172 16.99 20.79 5.31
N GLN A 173 18.03 20.21 5.93
CA GLN A 173 18.33 20.30 7.36
C GLN A 173 17.22 19.69 8.25
N GLU A 174 16.49 18.73 7.75
CA GLU A 174 15.40 18.02 8.45
C GLU A 174 15.89 16.77 9.17
N LEU A 175 17.14 16.34 8.91
CA LEU A 175 17.71 15.11 9.47
C LEU A 175 18.22 15.36 10.88
N ASN A 176 17.52 14.85 11.89
CA ASN A 176 17.90 15.00 13.28
C ASN A 176 19.26 14.32 13.57
N GLY A 177 20.22 15.09 14.04
CA GLY A 177 21.58 14.60 14.33
C GLY A 177 22.37 14.14 13.09
N ASN A 178 21.91 14.45 11.87
CA ASN A 178 22.47 13.98 10.60
C ASN A 178 22.58 12.45 10.54
N MET A 179 21.60 11.74 11.10
CA MET A 179 21.59 10.29 11.18
C MET A 179 20.31 9.71 10.53
N ILE A 180 20.49 8.57 9.86
CA ILE A 180 19.42 7.66 9.47
C ILE A 180 19.58 6.39 10.30
N VAL A 181 18.48 5.89 10.84
CA VAL A 181 18.43 4.62 11.56
C VAL A 181 17.75 3.59 10.67
N SER A 182 18.44 2.53 10.36
CA SER A 182 17.90 1.41 9.59
C SER A 182 17.92 0.12 10.40
N THR A 183 17.40 -0.97 9.83
CA THR A 183 17.37 -2.29 10.47
C THR A 183 18.61 -3.12 10.12
N VAL A 184 18.81 -4.25 10.81
CA VAL A 184 19.85 -5.22 10.49
C VAL A 184 19.66 -5.89 9.12
N MET A 185 18.52 -5.67 8.47
CA MET A 185 18.20 -6.18 7.13
C MET A 185 18.69 -5.26 6.02
N SER A 186 19.13 -4.04 6.35
CA SER A 186 19.65 -3.09 5.36
C SER A 186 21.00 -3.52 4.83
N ASN A 187 21.31 -3.12 3.60
CA ASN A 187 22.58 -3.38 2.95
C ASN A 187 23.74 -2.73 3.71
N LEU A 188 24.92 -3.38 3.70
CA LEU A 188 26.15 -2.88 4.31
C LEU A 188 26.97 -1.96 3.38
N GLY A 189 26.37 -1.56 2.24
CA GLY A 189 27.02 -0.76 1.20
C GLY A 189 27.12 0.72 1.47
#